data_3ce7590ee258a180afdce4df1fd86d22
#
_entry.id   3ce7590ee258a180afdce4df1fd86d22
#
_cell.length_a   1.000
_cell.length_b   1.000
_cell.length_c   1.000
_cell.angle_alpha   90.00
_cell.angle_beta   90.00
_cell.angle_gamma   90.00
#
_symmetry.space_group_name_H-M   'P 1'
#
loop_
_entity.id
_entity.type
_entity.pdbx_description
1 polymer ?
#
loop_
_entity_poly.entity_id
_entity_poly.type
_entity_poly.pdbx_seq_one_letter_code
_entity_poly.pdbx_strand_id
1 'polypeptide(L)' 'DGWHNAHVVPYGPITLNPAASVLHYGTEVFEGLKAYRRPDGEVQLFRPWENIARLNHSCERLGLP' A
#
# COMPACT_ATOMS: atom_id res chain seq x y z
N ASP A 1 -2.72 -2.05 -18.40
CA ASP A 1 -3.46 -1.53 -17.26
C ASP A 1 -3.12 -2.28 -16.00
N GLY A 2 -3.01 -1.81 -14.94
CA GLY A 2 -2.54 -2.34 -13.69
C GLY A 2 -1.45 -1.45 -13.18
N TRP A 3 -0.71 -1.96 -12.24
CA TRP A 3 0.33 -1.17 -11.60
C TRP A 3 1.54 -1.00 -12.52
N HIS A 4 2.06 0.20 -12.60
CA HIS A 4 3.21 0.49 -13.46
C HIS A 4 3.99 1.68 -12.90
N ASN A 5 5.22 1.85 -13.39
CA ASN A 5 6.10 2.96 -13.00
C ASN A 5 6.34 3.05 -11.49
N ALA A 6 6.54 1.89 -10.86
CA ALA A 6 6.81 1.86 -9.42
C ALA A 6 8.14 2.54 -9.11
N HIS A 7 8.10 3.56 -8.24
CA HIS A 7 9.30 4.25 -7.78
C HIS A 7 9.04 4.93 -6.45
N VAL A 8 10.11 5.24 -5.75
CA VAL A 8 10.03 5.91 -4.46
C VAL A 8 10.21 7.42 -4.67
N VAL A 9 9.34 8.20 -4.07
CA VAL A 9 9.40 9.67 -4.15
C VAL A 9 9.43 10.25 -2.75
N PRO A 10 9.92 11.49 -2.59
CA PRO A 10 9.85 12.17 -1.29
C PRO A 10 8.41 12.37 -0.82
N TYR A 11 8.21 12.40 0.48
CA TYR A 11 6.91 12.71 1.05
C TYR A 11 6.47 14.11 0.60
N GLY A 12 5.24 14.23 0.17
CA GLY A 12 4.71 15.49 -0.30
C GLY A 12 3.30 15.34 -0.86
N PRO A 13 2.77 16.38 -1.48
CA PRO A 13 1.42 16.34 -2.05
C PRO A 13 1.27 15.28 -3.14
N ILE A 14 0.04 14.80 -3.29
CA ILE A 14 -0.34 13.86 -4.34
C ILE A 14 -1.28 14.59 -5.29
N THR A 15 -1.00 14.47 -6.59
CA THR A 15 -1.85 15.05 -7.61
C THR A 15 -2.83 14.00 -8.12
N LEU A 16 -4.12 14.30 -8.05
CA LEU A 16 -5.18 13.39 -8.48
C LEU A 16 -6.14 14.10 -9.40
N ASN A 17 -6.72 13.35 -10.34
CA ASN A 17 -7.82 13.84 -11.14
C ASN A 17 -9.02 14.08 -10.22
N PRO A 18 -9.74 15.21 -10.35
CA PRO A 18 -10.90 15.47 -9.50
C PRO A 18 -11.99 14.40 -9.56
N ALA A 19 -12.03 13.61 -10.61
CA ALA A 19 -13.00 12.51 -10.76
C ALA A 19 -12.50 11.18 -10.18
N ALA A 20 -11.33 11.18 -9.55
CA ALA A 20 -10.79 9.93 -8.99
C ALA A 20 -11.76 9.32 -7.97
N SER A 21 -11.98 8.02 -8.10
CA SER A 21 -12.97 7.29 -7.30
C SER A 21 -12.71 7.41 -5.78
N VAL A 22 -11.45 7.48 -5.38
CA VAL A 22 -11.12 7.60 -3.96
C VAL A 22 -11.71 8.86 -3.33
N LEU A 23 -11.82 9.95 -4.11
CA LEU A 23 -12.34 11.23 -3.60
C LEU A 23 -13.85 11.23 -3.41
N HIS A 24 -14.57 10.36 -4.12
CA HIS A 24 -16.03 10.36 -4.11
C HIS A 24 -16.63 9.17 -3.39
N TYR A 25 -15.98 8.03 -3.48
CA TYR A 25 -16.51 6.79 -2.92
C TYR A 25 -15.56 6.13 -1.93
N GLY A 26 -14.39 6.72 -1.68
CA GLY A 26 -13.42 6.15 -0.77
C GLY A 26 -12.92 4.79 -1.23
N THR A 27 -12.79 4.60 -2.56
CA THR A 27 -12.34 3.33 -3.12
C THR A 27 -10.87 3.11 -2.80
N GLU A 28 -10.62 2.39 -1.72
CA GLU A 28 -9.25 2.19 -1.25
C GLU A 28 -9.18 0.95 -0.36
N VAL A 29 -7.97 0.44 -0.22
CA VAL A 29 -7.66 -0.63 0.73
C VAL A 29 -6.48 -0.19 1.57
N PHE A 30 -6.31 -0.78 2.74
CA PHE A 30 -5.13 -0.53 3.53
C PHE A 30 -4.60 -1.82 4.13
N GLU A 31 -3.33 -1.78 4.49
CA GLU A 31 -2.68 -2.89 5.16
C GLU A 31 -1.68 -2.32 6.17
N GLY A 32 -1.61 -2.93 7.35
CA GLY A 32 -0.68 -2.50 8.39
C GLY A 32 0.57 -3.36 8.37
N LEU A 33 1.70 -2.70 8.33
CA LEU A 33 3.00 -3.37 8.36
C LEU A 33 3.93 -2.55 9.25
N LYS A 34 4.63 -3.23 10.14
CA LYS A 34 5.58 -2.56 11.02
C LYS A 34 6.97 -3.13 10.84
N ALA A 35 7.95 -2.24 10.92
CA ALA A 35 9.35 -2.61 10.97
C ALA A 35 9.83 -2.43 12.41
N TYR A 36 10.55 -3.42 12.91
CA TYR A 36 11.05 -3.40 14.28
C TYR A 36 12.57 -3.35 14.27
N ARG A 37 13.12 -2.49 15.12
CA ARG A 37 14.59 -2.43 15.29
C ARG A 37 15.00 -3.45 16.33
N ARG A 38 15.94 -4.31 15.95
CA ARG A 38 16.51 -5.29 16.86
C ARG A 38 17.53 -4.62 17.79
N PRO A 39 17.88 -5.26 18.92
CA PRO A 39 18.91 -4.70 19.80
C PRO A 39 20.27 -4.51 19.13
N ASP A 40 20.57 -5.25 18.06
CA ASP A 40 21.82 -5.13 17.31
C ASP A 40 21.77 -4.01 16.25
N GLY A 41 20.66 -3.26 16.18
CA GLY A 41 20.48 -2.17 15.23
C GLY A 41 19.89 -2.57 13.89
N GLU A 42 19.74 -3.86 13.64
CA GLU A 42 19.11 -4.32 12.40
C GLU A 42 17.60 -4.10 12.45
N VAL A 43 17.02 -3.88 11.27
CA VAL A 43 15.58 -3.70 11.13
C VAL A 43 14.96 -4.98 10.60
N GLN A 44 13.87 -5.41 11.22
CA GLN A 44 13.18 -6.64 10.82
C GLN A 44 11.71 -6.39 10.56
N LEU A 45 11.17 -7.17 9.60
CA LEU A 45 9.74 -7.28 9.36
C LEU A 45 9.30 -8.67 9.80
N PHE A 46 8.08 -8.77 10.31
CA PHE A 46 7.52 -10.06 10.67
C PHE A 46 6.62 -10.55 9.55
N ARG A 47 7.08 -11.57 8.80
CA ARG A 47 6.32 -12.23 7.74
C ARG A 47 5.62 -11.23 6.80
N PRO A 48 6.38 -10.31 6.17
CA PRO A 48 5.77 -9.25 5.35
C PRO A 48 4.97 -9.78 4.16
N TRP A 49 5.31 -10.97 3.65
CA TRP A 49 4.56 -11.58 2.54
C TRP A 49 3.11 -11.87 2.91
N GLU A 50 2.83 -12.18 4.19
CA GLU A 50 1.46 -12.37 4.64
C GLU A 50 0.66 -11.07 4.55
N ASN A 51 1.29 -9.95 4.88
CA ASN A 51 0.66 -8.63 4.76
C ASN A 51 0.35 -8.32 3.29
N ILE A 52 1.27 -8.60 2.39
CA ILE A 52 1.08 -8.36 0.96
C ILE A 52 0.00 -9.28 0.39
N ALA A 53 -0.03 -10.56 0.80
CA ALA A 53 -1.07 -11.49 0.36
C ALA A 53 -2.45 -11.00 0.80
N ARG A 54 -2.57 -10.49 2.03
CA ARG A 54 -3.83 -9.95 2.53
C ARG A 54 -4.24 -8.68 1.79
N LEU A 55 -3.26 -7.81 1.46
CA LEU A 55 -3.52 -6.63 0.65
C LEU A 55 -4.09 -7.01 -0.71
N ASN A 56 -3.49 -7.99 -1.37
CA ASN A 56 -3.96 -8.47 -2.66
C ASN A 56 -5.37 -9.04 -2.57
N HIS A 57 -5.67 -9.78 -1.50
CA HIS A 57 -7.00 -10.32 -1.27
C HIS A 57 -8.02 -9.18 -1.11
N SER A 58 -7.67 -8.13 -0.38
CA SER A 58 -8.53 -6.96 -0.22
C SER A 58 -8.80 -6.29 -1.55
N CYS A 59 -7.78 -6.16 -2.39
CA CYS A 59 -7.94 -5.60 -3.73
C CYS A 59 -8.88 -6.43 -4.59
N GLU A 60 -8.79 -7.77 -4.52
CA GLU A 60 -9.70 -8.66 -5.24
C GLU A 60 -11.14 -8.44 -4.82
N ARG A 61 -11.37 -8.31 -3.51
CA ARG A 61 -12.72 -8.12 -2.97
C ARG A 61 -13.35 -6.83 -3.47
N LEU A 62 -12.55 -5.80 -3.72
CA LEU A 62 -13.03 -4.49 -4.19
C LEU A 62 -12.90 -4.32 -5.70
N GLY A 63 -12.37 -5.31 -6.41
CA GLY A 63 -12.18 -5.21 -7.84
C GLY A 63 -11.05 -4.26 -8.25
N LEU A 64 -10.11 -4.00 -7.36
CA LEU A 64 -8.94 -3.16 -7.66
C LEU A 64 -7.83 -4.01 -8.30
N PRO A 65 -6.99 -3.38 -9.14
CA PRO A 65 -5.88 -4.10 -9.78
C PRO A 65 -4.86 -4.63 -8.79
#